data_b67ba3c5025dbef55cf3410ce12364a8
#
_entry.id   b67ba3c5025dbef55cf3410ce12364a8
#
_cell.length_a   1.000
_cell.length_b   1.000
_cell.length_c   1.000
_cell.angle_alpha   90.00
_cell.angle_beta   90.00
_cell.angle_gamma   90.00
#
_symmetry.space_group_name_H-M   'P 1'
#
loop_
_entity.id
_entity.type
_entity.pdbx_description
1 polymer ?
#
loop_
_entity_poly.entity_id
_entity_poly.type
_entity_poly.pdbx_seq_one_letter_code
_entity_poly.pdbx_strand_id
1 'polypeptide(L)'
;MERRLTAILAADVVGYSRLMGANESGTVTALETLRSDFINPKIGEHQGRIVKLTGDGMLVEFPSVVNAVACAAEVQRGVRDRNKGVPPDRRIEFRIGVNVGDVIVQGGDILGDGVTWPRAWKALPRLVA
;
A
#
# COMPACT_ATOMS: atom_id res chain seq x y z
N MET A 1 -13.47 0.36 22.59
CA MET A 1 -13.50 0.93 21.23
C MET A 1 -12.86 2.30 21.26
N GLU A 2 -11.87 2.48 20.43
CA GLU A 2 -11.12 3.73 20.39
C GLU A 2 -11.43 4.49 19.11
N ARG A 3 -11.55 5.81 19.24
CA ARG A 3 -11.83 6.70 18.12
C ARG A 3 -10.67 7.68 17.99
N ARG A 4 -10.09 7.83 16.80
CA ARG A 4 -8.99 8.77 16.61
C ARG A 4 -8.88 9.25 15.17
N LEU A 5 -8.29 10.43 15.02
CA LEU A 5 -7.96 10.98 13.72
C LEU A 5 -6.59 10.46 13.33
N THR A 6 -6.50 9.85 12.17
CA THR A 6 -5.24 9.25 11.73
C THR A 6 -5.11 9.30 10.22
N ALA A 7 -3.90 9.10 9.73
CA ALA A 7 -3.62 9.00 8.30
C ALA A 7 -3.62 7.54 7.89
N ILE A 8 -4.36 7.21 6.84
CA ILE A 8 -4.45 5.87 6.31
C ILE A 8 -3.89 5.84 4.91
N LEU A 9 -2.96 4.94 4.68
CA LEU A 9 -2.42 4.66 3.35
C LEU A 9 -3.03 3.38 2.84
N ALA A 10 -3.60 3.42 1.64
CA ALA A 10 -4.14 2.25 0.97
C ALA A 10 -3.35 2.02 -0.30
N ALA A 11 -2.92 0.79 -0.54
CA ALA A 11 -2.13 0.44 -1.71
C ALA A 11 -2.61 -0.88 -2.30
N ASP A 12 -2.57 -0.98 -3.64
CA ASP A 12 -2.75 -2.28 -4.31
C ASP A 12 -1.87 -2.33 -5.56
N VAL A 13 -1.79 -3.52 -6.13
CA VAL A 13 -0.97 -3.77 -7.31
C VAL A 13 -1.79 -3.46 -8.56
N VAL A 14 -1.24 -2.64 -9.44
CA VAL A 14 -1.87 -2.30 -10.72
C VAL A 14 -1.86 -3.55 -11.60
N GLY A 15 -3.05 -3.92 -12.10
CA GLY A 15 -3.18 -5.07 -12.98
C GLY A 15 -2.86 -6.41 -12.32
N TYR A 16 -3.18 -6.56 -11.05
CA TYR A 16 -2.88 -7.77 -10.30
C TYR A 16 -3.45 -9.04 -10.97
N SER A 17 -4.71 -8.97 -11.42
CA SER A 17 -5.34 -10.13 -12.07
C SER A 17 -4.59 -10.56 -13.32
N ARG A 18 -4.09 -9.59 -14.10
CA ARG A 18 -3.31 -9.88 -15.29
C ARG A 18 -1.98 -10.54 -14.95
N LEU A 19 -1.30 -10.02 -13.92
CA LEU A 19 -0.03 -10.60 -13.47
C LEU A 19 -0.24 -12.03 -12.96
N MET A 20 -1.28 -12.25 -12.17
CA MET A 20 -1.59 -13.57 -11.64
C MET A 20 -1.97 -14.55 -12.77
N GLY A 21 -2.72 -14.08 -13.76
CA GLY A 21 -3.08 -14.91 -14.89
C GLY A 21 -1.89 -15.31 -15.75
N ALA A 22 -0.88 -14.44 -15.84
CA ALA A 22 0.33 -14.74 -16.62
C ALA A 22 1.29 -15.65 -15.89
N ASN A 23 1.47 -15.47 -14.57
CA ASN A 23 2.40 -16.26 -13.78
C ASN A 23 2.04 -16.12 -12.30
N GLU A 24 1.18 -16.99 -11.81
CA GLU A 24 0.68 -16.90 -10.44
C GLU A 24 1.79 -17.03 -9.40
N SER A 25 2.55 -18.11 -9.44
CA SER A 25 3.57 -18.37 -8.43
C SER A 25 4.69 -17.34 -8.48
N GLY A 26 5.08 -16.91 -9.67
CA GLY A 26 6.11 -15.88 -9.82
C GLY A 26 5.65 -14.53 -9.30
N THR A 27 4.38 -14.18 -9.53
CA THR A 27 3.83 -12.92 -9.04
C THR A 27 3.74 -12.92 -7.52
N VAL A 28 3.24 -14.00 -6.92
CA VAL A 28 3.14 -14.11 -5.46
C VAL A 28 4.52 -14.00 -4.83
N THR A 29 5.50 -14.74 -5.35
CA THR A 29 6.85 -14.71 -4.82
C THR A 29 7.48 -13.33 -4.94
N ALA A 30 7.34 -12.69 -6.10
CA ALA A 30 7.90 -11.35 -6.31
C ALA A 30 7.27 -10.33 -5.38
N LEU A 31 5.97 -10.40 -5.18
CA LEU A 31 5.25 -9.47 -4.30
C LEU A 31 5.66 -9.69 -2.84
N GLU A 32 5.75 -10.94 -2.40
CA GLU A 32 6.16 -11.24 -1.03
C GLU A 32 7.59 -10.77 -0.76
N THR A 33 8.50 -10.99 -1.70
CA THR A 33 9.88 -10.52 -1.58
C THR A 33 9.93 -9.00 -1.49
N LEU A 34 9.18 -8.31 -2.35
CA LEU A 34 9.14 -6.86 -2.36
C LEU A 34 8.61 -6.32 -1.03
N ARG A 35 7.58 -6.95 -0.49
CA ARG A 35 7.02 -6.55 0.81
C ARG A 35 8.03 -6.74 1.93
N SER A 36 8.62 -7.91 2.03
CA SER A 36 9.51 -8.22 3.15
C SER A 36 10.84 -7.48 3.08
N ASP A 37 11.39 -7.32 1.88
CA ASP A 37 12.73 -6.75 1.72
C ASP A 37 12.72 -5.22 1.65
N PHE A 38 11.61 -4.63 1.21
CA PHE A 38 11.60 -3.20 0.96
C PHE A 38 10.42 -2.46 1.58
N ILE A 39 9.19 -2.89 1.28
CA ILE A 39 8.00 -2.11 1.68
C ILE A 39 7.81 -2.10 3.19
N ASN A 40 7.86 -3.27 3.83
CA ASN A 40 7.64 -3.35 5.27
C ASN A 40 8.69 -2.56 6.06
N PRO A 41 10.00 -2.63 5.74
CA PRO A 41 10.98 -1.77 6.39
C PRO A 41 10.71 -0.28 6.21
N LYS A 42 10.26 0.14 5.02
CA LYS A 42 9.95 1.56 4.79
C LYS A 42 8.75 2.02 5.62
N ILE A 43 7.75 1.17 5.73
CA ILE A 43 6.61 1.47 6.60
C ILE A 43 7.08 1.68 8.03
N GLY A 44 7.95 0.81 8.54
CA GLY A 44 8.50 0.95 9.89
C GLY A 44 9.31 2.21 10.08
N GLU A 45 10.11 2.58 9.07
CA GLU A 45 10.94 3.80 9.13
C GLU A 45 10.09 5.07 9.27
N HIS A 46 8.87 5.04 8.75
CA HIS A 46 7.95 6.17 8.84
C HIS A 46 6.90 5.99 9.93
N GLN A 47 7.15 5.04 10.85
CA GLN A 47 6.30 4.80 12.00
C GLN A 47 4.89 4.33 11.63
N GLY A 48 4.78 3.66 10.50
CA GLY A 48 3.53 3.09 10.05
C GLY A 48 3.25 1.74 10.70
N ARG A 49 1.98 1.39 10.74
CA ARG A 49 1.53 0.10 11.25
C ARG A 49 0.59 -0.52 10.23
N ILE A 50 0.94 -1.72 9.76
CA ILE A 50 0.07 -2.45 8.84
C ILE A 50 -1.15 -2.91 9.61
N VAL A 51 -2.33 -2.49 9.15
CA VAL A 51 -3.59 -2.81 9.81
C VAL A 51 -4.26 -4.00 9.14
N LYS A 52 -4.13 -4.09 7.82
CA LYS A 52 -4.82 -5.12 7.06
C LYS A 52 -4.07 -5.44 5.78
N LEU A 53 -4.00 -6.72 5.44
CA LEU A 53 -3.48 -7.19 4.16
C LEU A 53 -4.57 -7.95 3.43
N THR A 54 -4.67 -7.73 2.13
CA THR A 54 -5.46 -8.57 1.23
C THR A 54 -4.48 -9.22 0.25
N GLY A 55 -4.96 -9.92 -0.76
CA GLY A 55 -4.06 -10.58 -1.72
C GLY A 55 -3.01 -9.65 -2.29
N ASP A 56 -3.45 -8.53 -2.87
CA ASP A 56 -2.56 -7.54 -3.49
C ASP A 56 -2.59 -6.20 -2.77
N GLY A 57 -3.42 -6.06 -1.74
CA GLY A 57 -3.68 -4.78 -1.11
C GLY A 57 -3.18 -4.68 0.32
N MET A 58 -3.11 -3.46 0.81
CA MET A 58 -2.57 -3.17 2.12
C MET A 58 -3.18 -1.89 2.66
N LEU A 59 -3.55 -1.90 3.94
CA LEU A 59 -3.94 -0.71 4.68
C LEU A 59 -2.92 -0.47 5.77
N VAL A 60 -2.41 0.74 5.83
CA VAL A 60 -1.37 1.12 6.79
C VAL A 60 -1.79 2.39 7.51
N GLU A 61 -1.65 2.40 8.82
CA GLU A 61 -1.92 3.56 9.64
C GLU A 61 -0.62 4.29 9.94
N PHE A 62 -0.64 5.62 9.83
CA PHE A 62 0.50 6.47 10.17
C PHE A 62 0.09 7.54 11.17
N PRO A 63 1.04 8.02 11.99
CA PRO A 63 0.72 9.07 12.97
C PRO A 63 0.38 10.42 12.35
N SER A 64 0.79 10.65 11.09
CA SER A 64 0.48 11.90 10.40
C SER A 64 0.44 11.71 8.90
N VAL A 65 -0.19 12.66 8.21
CA VAL A 65 -0.19 12.70 6.74
C VAL A 65 1.22 12.81 6.20
N VAL A 66 2.07 13.60 6.86
CA VAL A 66 3.46 13.77 6.43
C VAL A 66 4.19 12.44 6.40
N ASN A 67 4.04 11.64 7.46
CA ASN A 67 4.66 10.31 7.50
C ASN A 67 4.12 9.42 6.38
N ALA A 68 2.81 9.43 6.16
CA ALA A 68 2.18 8.59 5.14
C ALA A 68 2.65 8.97 3.74
N VAL A 69 2.67 10.27 3.43
CA VAL A 69 3.06 10.75 2.10
C VAL A 69 4.55 10.49 1.86
N ALA A 70 5.39 10.74 2.87
CA ALA A 70 6.82 10.47 2.75
C ALA A 70 7.10 9.00 2.47
N CYS A 71 6.40 8.11 3.19
CA CYS A 71 6.52 6.67 2.97
C CYS A 71 6.08 6.30 1.56
N ALA A 72 4.92 6.81 1.13
CA ALA A 72 4.40 6.51 -0.21
C ALA A 72 5.38 6.94 -1.30
N ALA A 73 5.96 8.12 -1.17
CA ALA A 73 6.92 8.63 -2.15
C ALA A 73 8.16 7.76 -2.22
N GLU A 74 8.70 7.34 -1.07
CA GLU A 74 9.88 6.49 -1.04
C GLU A 74 9.59 5.10 -1.58
N VAL A 75 8.42 4.55 -1.26
CA VAL A 75 8.01 3.25 -1.79
C VAL A 75 7.91 3.30 -3.31
N GLN A 76 7.24 4.33 -3.85
CA GLN A 76 7.08 4.45 -5.30
C GLN A 76 8.42 4.61 -6.00
N ARG A 77 9.32 5.40 -5.43
CA ARG A 77 10.65 5.60 -6.00
C ARG A 77 11.46 4.31 -6.00
N GLY A 78 11.45 3.60 -4.88
CA GLY A 78 12.19 2.34 -4.75
C GLY A 78 11.64 1.23 -5.62
N VAL A 79 10.32 1.16 -5.77
CA VAL A 79 9.68 0.18 -6.65
C VAL A 79 10.04 0.48 -8.10
N ARG A 80 10.04 1.75 -8.48
CA ARG A 80 10.44 2.15 -9.84
C ARG A 80 11.89 1.75 -10.12
N ASP A 81 12.77 1.94 -9.14
CA ASP A 81 14.17 1.56 -9.30
C ASP A 81 14.33 0.05 -9.43
N ARG A 82 13.58 -0.71 -8.65
CA ARG A 82 13.61 -2.17 -8.73
C ARG A 82 13.04 -2.72 -10.03
N ASN A 83 12.17 -1.96 -10.68
CA ASN A 83 11.58 -2.35 -11.97
C ASN A 83 12.53 -2.11 -13.16
N LYS A 84 13.61 -1.39 -12.96
CA LYS A 84 14.61 -1.22 -14.01
C LYS A 84 15.18 -2.58 -14.38
N GLY A 85 15.16 -2.92 -15.66
CA GLY A 85 15.59 -4.23 -16.12
C GLY A 85 14.51 -5.30 -16.08
N VAL A 86 13.35 -5.01 -15.51
CA VAL A 86 12.23 -5.94 -15.52
C VAL A 86 11.35 -5.64 -16.72
N PRO A 87 10.97 -6.66 -17.53
CA PRO A 87 10.08 -6.42 -18.67
C PRO A 87 8.78 -5.76 -18.24
N PRO A 88 8.26 -4.79 -19.01
CA PRO A 88 7.07 -4.04 -18.61
C PRO A 88 5.86 -4.90 -18.26
N ASP A 89 5.69 -6.05 -18.89
CA ASP A 89 4.56 -6.94 -18.62
C ASP A 89 4.69 -7.71 -17.31
N ARG A 90 5.86 -7.65 -16.66
CA ARG A 90 6.11 -8.34 -15.38
C ARG A 90 6.34 -7.38 -14.23
N ARG A 91 6.33 -6.08 -14.48
CA ARG A 91 6.58 -5.10 -13.43
C ARG A 91 5.47 -5.07 -12.43
N ILE A 92 5.86 -5.00 -11.14
CA ILE A 92 4.90 -4.78 -10.07
C ILE A 92 4.88 -3.29 -9.79
N GLU A 93 3.72 -2.68 -10.01
CA GLU A 93 3.52 -1.26 -9.77
C GLU A 93 2.34 -1.10 -8.81
N PHE A 94 2.42 -0.09 -7.96
CA PHE A 94 1.39 0.14 -6.94
C PHE A 94 0.61 1.40 -7.23
N ARG A 95 -0.67 1.34 -6.91
CA ARG A 95 -1.51 2.50 -6.79
C ARG A 95 -1.65 2.77 -5.30
N ILE A 96 -1.36 4.00 -4.88
CA ILE A 96 -1.35 4.37 -3.47
C ILE A 96 -2.22 5.60 -3.27
N GLY A 97 -3.10 5.53 -2.28
CA GLY A 97 -3.90 6.67 -1.85
C GLY A 97 -3.69 6.91 -0.37
N VAL A 98 -3.69 8.18 0.03
CA VAL A 98 -3.57 8.58 1.43
C VAL A 98 -4.81 9.38 1.80
N ASN A 99 -5.40 9.06 2.93
CA ASN A 99 -6.59 9.74 3.42
C ASN A 99 -6.45 9.99 4.92
N VAL A 100 -7.03 11.09 5.39
CA VAL A 100 -7.10 11.39 6.82
C VAL A 100 -8.54 11.24 7.22
N GLY A 101 -8.79 10.50 8.28
CA GLY A 101 -10.14 10.29 8.73
C GLY A 101 -10.23 10.05 10.22
N ASP A 102 -11.42 10.28 10.73
CA ASP A 102 -11.79 9.90 12.09
C ASP A 102 -12.16 8.43 12.04
N VAL A 103 -11.33 7.59 12.63
CA VAL A 103 -11.47 6.14 12.54
C VAL A 103 -11.77 5.53 13.91
N ILE A 104 -12.43 4.39 13.88
CA ILE A 104 -12.68 3.59 15.07
C ILE A 104 -11.72 2.41 15.03
N VAL A 105 -10.95 2.24 16.11
CA VAL A 105 -10.02 1.13 16.24
C VAL A 105 -10.66 0.07 17.13
N GLN A 106 -10.77 -1.15 16.61
CA GLN A 106 -11.40 -2.24 17.30
C GLN A 106 -10.66 -3.53 16.99
N GLY A 107 -10.08 -4.13 18.03
CA GLY A 107 -9.39 -5.41 17.87
C GLY A 107 -8.22 -5.38 16.89
N GLY A 108 -7.57 -4.24 16.73
CA GLY A 108 -6.48 -4.07 15.78
C GLY A 108 -6.91 -3.72 14.37
N ASP A 109 -8.22 -3.72 14.10
CA ASP A 109 -8.76 -3.33 12.79
C ASP A 109 -9.20 -1.87 12.85
N ILE A 110 -9.28 -1.23 11.68
CA ILE A 110 -9.67 0.17 11.57
C ILE A 110 -10.97 0.26 10.79
N LEU A 111 -11.94 0.99 11.36
CA LEU A 111 -13.24 1.22 10.74
C LEU A 111 -13.48 2.72 10.63
N GLY A 112 -14.19 3.14 9.61
CA GLY A 112 -14.55 4.54 9.43
C GLY A 112 -14.37 5.02 8.01
N ASP A 113 -14.62 6.31 7.80
CA ASP A 113 -14.62 6.91 6.46
C ASP A 113 -13.25 6.86 5.79
N GLY A 114 -12.18 6.92 6.58
CA GLY A 114 -10.81 6.90 6.06
C GLY A 114 -10.40 5.57 5.46
N VAL A 115 -11.18 4.51 5.69
CA VAL A 115 -10.85 3.16 5.25
C VAL A 115 -11.91 2.58 4.32
N THR A 116 -12.65 3.42 3.61
CA THR A 116 -13.63 2.97 2.64
C THR A 116 -12.89 2.37 1.44
N TRP A 117 -12.54 1.16 1.59
CA TRP A 117 -11.83 0.29 0.65
C TRP A 117 -12.81 -0.32 -0.30
N PRO A 118 -12.52 -0.57 -1.47
CA PRO A 118 -11.59 -0.02 -2.46
C PRO A 118 -12.28 0.96 -3.40
N ARG A 119 -13.47 1.40 -3.04
CA ARG A 119 -14.31 2.17 -3.95
C ARG A 119 -13.72 3.54 -4.28
N ALA A 120 -13.43 4.32 -3.24
CA ALA A 120 -12.95 5.68 -3.43
C ALA A 120 -11.52 5.72 -3.95
N TRP A 121 -10.63 4.89 -3.40
CA TRP A 121 -9.23 5.00 -3.72
C TRP A 121 -8.86 4.41 -5.09
N LYS A 122 -9.69 3.56 -5.65
CA LYS A 122 -9.48 3.10 -7.03
C LYS A 122 -9.61 4.24 -8.03
N ALA A 123 -10.33 5.29 -7.68
CA ALA A 123 -10.48 6.47 -8.50
C ALA A 123 -9.35 7.49 -8.29
N LEU A 124 -8.48 7.29 -7.29
CA LEU A 124 -7.39 8.21 -7.02
C LEU A 124 -6.27 8.04 -8.05
N PRO A 125 -5.60 9.13 -8.40
CA PRO A 125 -4.46 9.01 -9.30
C PRO A 125 -3.33 8.26 -8.61
N ARG A 126 -2.50 7.60 -9.42
CA ARG A 126 -1.31 6.94 -8.92
C ARG A 126 -0.38 7.98 -8.31
N LEU A 127 0.07 7.72 -7.08
CA LEU A 127 1.02 8.61 -6.44
C LEU A 127 2.42 8.29 -6.97
N VAL A 128 3.03 9.27 -7.63
CA VAL A 128 4.34 9.11 -8.24
C VAL A 128 5.31 10.06 -7.58
N ALA A 129 6.48 9.55 -7.22
CA ALA A 129 7.52 10.37 -6.61
C ALA A 129 8.27 11.17 -7.68
#